data_419daa468317280030da49acfb7e7916
#
_entry.id   419daa468317280030da49acfb7e7916
#
_cell.length_a   1.000
_cell.length_b   1.000
_cell.length_c   1.000
_cell.angle_alpha   90.00
_cell.angle_beta   90.00
_cell.angle_gamma   90.00
#
_symmetry.space_group_name_H-M   'P 1'
#
loop_
_entity.id
_entity.type
_entity.pdbx_description
1 polymer ?
#
loop_
_entity_poly.entity_id
_entity_poly.type
_entity_poly.pdbx_seq_one_letter_code
_entity_poly.pdbx_strand_id
1 'polypeptide(L)'
;VPLTRYGGGVRLLRTPDDRFENLPGFDFPERYAEIDSQETGIVRIGYVEAGPADGPVVLLLHGEPSWSYLYRKMLPVLADAGIRAIAPDLVGFGRSDKPADVADHTYAAHVEWMRAFAFDALDLRDVTLVGQDWGGLIGLRLVAEHPERFAGVVPANTGLPTGDEGMPDVWWSFHDAVEKAQVLDIGRFVQSGCVTKLTEEERAAYDAPFPNEMYKAGPRAMPSLVPTTPDDPATEANRAARAALGKLSIPMLVAFSDSDPITAGMRPVLERLPGAEGREHPVINDAGHFLQEDGGPRLAVEIASFVRSL
;
A
#
# COMPACT_ATOMS: atom_id res chain seq x y z
N VAL A 1 12.81 -19.80 -15.94
CA VAL A 1 12.52 -18.38 -15.69
C VAL A 1 12.44 -17.69 -17.06
N PRO A 2 11.29 -17.19 -17.51
CA PRO A 2 11.24 -16.40 -18.73
C PRO A 2 11.86 -15.02 -18.45
N LEU A 3 13.07 -14.80 -19.02
CA LEU A 3 13.75 -13.51 -19.02
C LEU A 3 13.29 -12.75 -20.27
N THR A 4 12.46 -11.73 -20.09
CA THR A 4 12.14 -10.79 -21.16
C THR A 4 13.07 -9.60 -21.05
N ARG A 5 14.06 -9.47 -21.94
CA ARG A 5 14.85 -8.25 -22.12
C ARG A 5 14.28 -7.48 -23.30
N TYR A 6 13.88 -6.25 -23.06
CA TYR A 6 13.73 -5.24 -24.11
C TYR A 6 14.87 -4.22 -23.96
N GLY A 7 15.58 -3.97 -25.04
CA GLY A 7 16.79 -3.19 -25.22
C GLY A 7 17.06 -2.10 -24.17
N GLY A 8 18.04 -2.28 -23.30
CA GLY A 8 18.53 -1.28 -22.35
C GLY A 8 17.61 -1.00 -21.14
N GLY A 9 16.45 -1.65 -21.05
CA GLY A 9 15.44 -1.42 -20.03
C GLY A 9 15.65 -2.22 -18.74
N VAL A 10 14.90 -1.83 -17.72
CA VAL A 10 14.83 -2.50 -16.41
C VAL A 10 14.49 -3.98 -16.57
N ARG A 11 15.23 -4.84 -15.86
CA ARG A 11 14.95 -6.27 -15.84
C ARG A 11 13.77 -6.55 -14.91
N LEU A 12 12.69 -7.08 -15.47
CA LEU A 12 11.49 -7.48 -14.71
C LEU A 12 11.49 -8.98 -14.42
N LEU A 13 11.21 -9.33 -13.18
CA LEU A 13 10.96 -10.71 -12.75
C LEU A 13 9.45 -10.90 -12.53
N ARG A 14 8.99 -12.12 -12.80
CA ARG A 14 7.59 -12.53 -12.60
C ARG A 14 7.56 -13.77 -11.73
N THR A 15 6.85 -13.69 -10.61
CA THR A 15 6.66 -14.84 -9.72
C THR A 15 5.82 -15.90 -10.43
N PRO A 16 6.22 -17.18 -10.38
CA PRO A 16 5.44 -18.27 -10.95
C PRO A 16 4.05 -18.37 -10.29
N ASP A 17 3.02 -18.68 -11.11
CA ASP A 17 1.62 -18.66 -10.66
C ASP A 17 1.33 -19.74 -9.62
N ASP A 18 2.02 -20.90 -9.66
CA ASP A 18 1.91 -21.97 -8.67
C ASP A 18 2.24 -21.55 -7.23
N ARG A 19 2.96 -20.45 -7.08
CA ARG A 19 3.27 -19.87 -5.76
C ARG A 19 2.05 -19.26 -5.06
N PHE A 20 1.00 -18.97 -5.82
CA PHE A 20 -0.22 -18.33 -5.32
C PHE A 20 -1.41 -19.30 -5.18
N GLU A 21 -1.16 -20.61 -5.32
CA GLU A 21 -2.19 -21.63 -5.15
C GLU A 21 -2.44 -21.92 -3.66
N ASN A 22 -3.71 -22.20 -3.32
CA ASN A 22 -4.15 -22.64 -2.00
C ASN A 22 -3.74 -21.73 -0.83
N LEU A 23 -3.70 -20.40 -1.05
CA LEU A 23 -3.40 -19.44 -0.01
C LEU A 23 -4.56 -19.33 0.99
N PRO A 24 -4.31 -19.40 2.31
CA PRO A 24 -5.37 -19.42 3.32
C PRO A 24 -6.24 -18.15 3.27
N GLY A 25 -7.54 -18.32 3.06
CA GLY A 25 -8.51 -17.23 3.04
C GLY A 25 -8.39 -16.27 1.85
N PHE A 26 -7.70 -16.67 0.77
CA PHE A 26 -7.46 -15.80 -0.40
C PHE A 26 -7.88 -16.47 -1.72
N ASP A 27 -9.17 -16.74 -1.82
CA ASP A 27 -9.79 -17.31 -3.02
C ASP A 27 -10.48 -16.18 -3.83
N PHE A 28 -9.67 -15.25 -4.32
CA PHE A 28 -10.11 -14.17 -5.20
C PHE A 28 -9.52 -14.37 -6.59
N PRO A 29 -10.33 -14.25 -7.66
CA PRO A 29 -9.83 -14.31 -9.03
C PRO A 29 -8.74 -13.26 -9.26
N GLU A 30 -7.58 -13.72 -9.71
CA GLU A 30 -6.50 -12.82 -10.11
C GLU A 30 -6.90 -12.04 -11.36
N ARG A 31 -6.54 -10.77 -11.37
CA ARG A 31 -6.67 -9.86 -12.50
C ARG A 31 -5.34 -9.18 -12.78
N TYR A 32 -5.15 -8.77 -14.00
CA TYR A 32 -3.93 -8.08 -14.43
C TYR A 32 -4.28 -6.87 -15.28
N ALA A 33 -3.51 -5.80 -15.10
CA ALA A 33 -3.49 -4.64 -15.96
C ALA A 33 -2.05 -4.38 -16.41
N GLU A 34 -1.87 -3.96 -17.65
CA GLU A 34 -0.57 -3.52 -18.16
C GLU A 34 -0.53 -1.99 -18.17
N ILE A 35 0.58 -1.44 -17.70
CA ILE A 35 0.87 -0.01 -17.77
C ILE A 35 2.13 0.21 -18.59
N ASP A 36 2.20 1.32 -19.31
CA ASP A 36 3.40 1.75 -20.02
C ASP A 36 4.13 2.81 -19.18
N SER A 37 5.31 2.45 -18.69
CA SER A 37 6.17 3.33 -17.89
C SER A 37 7.39 3.74 -18.69
N GLN A 38 7.70 5.04 -18.73
CA GLN A 38 8.86 5.56 -19.44
C GLN A 38 10.18 4.98 -18.93
N GLU A 39 10.25 4.65 -17.63
CA GLU A 39 11.48 4.15 -16.99
C GLU A 39 11.63 2.64 -17.14
N THR A 40 10.54 1.88 -17.02
CA THR A 40 10.56 0.41 -16.96
C THR A 40 10.00 -0.28 -18.20
N GLY A 41 9.36 0.47 -19.12
CA GLY A 41 8.59 -0.09 -20.21
C GLY A 41 7.25 -0.67 -19.71
N ILE A 42 6.74 -1.70 -20.40
CA ILE A 42 5.47 -2.33 -20.04
C ILE A 42 5.65 -3.13 -18.75
N VAL A 43 4.84 -2.80 -17.74
CA VAL A 43 4.78 -3.47 -16.43
C VAL A 43 3.40 -4.05 -16.23
N ARG A 44 3.33 -5.32 -15.86
CA ARG A 44 2.08 -5.99 -15.48
C ARG A 44 1.83 -5.80 -13.98
N ILE A 45 0.66 -5.27 -13.63
CA ILE A 45 0.19 -5.11 -12.26
C ILE A 45 -0.90 -6.14 -11.98
N GLY A 46 -0.66 -7.01 -10.98
CA GLY A 46 -1.66 -7.93 -10.46
C GLY A 46 -2.59 -7.22 -9.49
N TYR A 47 -3.86 -7.61 -9.48
CA TYR A 47 -4.83 -7.12 -8.50
C TYR A 47 -5.94 -8.12 -8.28
N VAL A 48 -6.63 -7.98 -7.17
CA VAL A 48 -7.88 -8.69 -6.88
C VAL A 48 -9.00 -7.68 -6.72
N GLU A 49 -10.22 -8.12 -7.02
CA GLU A 49 -11.41 -7.29 -6.96
C GLU A 49 -12.55 -8.09 -6.33
N ALA A 50 -13.32 -7.44 -5.44
CA ALA A 50 -14.49 -8.01 -4.80
C ALA A 50 -15.65 -6.99 -4.80
N GLY A 51 -16.89 -7.50 -4.79
CA GLY A 51 -18.10 -6.69 -4.79
C GLY A 51 -18.67 -6.39 -6.18
N PRO A 52 -19.80 -5.67 -6.24
CA PRO A 52 -20.49 -5.37 -7.50
C PRO A 52 -19.69 -4.38 -8.36
N ALA A 53 -19.65 -4.64 -9.68
CA ALA A 53 -18.87 -3.84 -10.62
C ALA A 53 -19.33 -2.37 -10.73
N ASP A 54 -20.59 -2.09 -10.40
CA ASP A 54 -21.24 -0.78 -10.39
C ASP A 54 -21.33 -0.13 -8.99
N GLY A 55 -20.74 -0.77 -7.99
CA GLY A 55 -20.67 -0.23 -6.61
C GLY A 55 -19.68 0.93 -6.48
N PRO A 56 -19.79 1.74 -5.40
CA PRO A 56 -18.77 2.74 -5.07
C PRO A 56 -17.38 2.11 -5.02
N VAL A 57 -16.40 2.79 -5.60
CA VAL A 57 -15.04 2.25 -5.75
C VAL A 57 -14.20 2.54 -4.51
N VAL A 58 -13.63 1.50 -3.92
CA VAL A 58 -12.60 1.59 -2.89
C VAL A 58 -11.30 0.99 -3.42
N LEU A 59 -10.25 1.80 -3.49
CA LEU A 59 -8.90 1.39 -3.88
C LEU A 59 -8.07 1.14 -2.62
N LEU A 60 -7.62 -0.11 -2.43
CA LEU A 60 -6.92 -0.60 -1.25
C LEU A 60 -5.42 -0.74 -1.57
N LEU A 61 -4.60 0.21 -1.15
CA LEU A 61 -3.15 0.19 -1.37
C LEU A 61 -2.42 -0.35 -0.13
N HIS A 62 -1.75 -1.49 -0.30
CA HIS A 62 -0.95 -2.13 0.74
C HIS A 62 0.40 -1.44 0.93
N GLY A 63 1.06 -1.72 2.06
CA GLY A 63 2.40 -1.26 2.37
C GLY A 63 3.49 -2.33 2.26
N GLU A 64 4.69 -1.94 2.60
CA GLU A 64 5.87 -2.77 2.64
C GLU A 64 5.89 -3.62 3.94
N PRO A 65 6.29 -4.90 3.90
CA PRO A 65 6.60 -5.74 2.73
C PRO A 65 5.43 -6.63 2.30
N SER A 66 4.19 -6.18 2.51
CA SER A 66 2.99 -6.97 2.25
C SER A 66 2.59 -6.98 0.75
N TRP A 67 1.39 -7.46 0.46
CA TRP A 67 0.77 -7.46 -0.85
C TRP A 67 -0.76 -7.56 -0.70
N SER A 68 -1.55 -7.63 -1.76
CA SER A 68 -3.02 -7.63 -1.70
C SER A 68 -3.62 -8.68 -0.76
N TYR A 69 -2.88 -9.74 -0.42
CA TYR A 69 -3.23 -10.73 0.61
C TYR A 69 -3.59 -10.11 1.96
N LEU A 70 -2.98 -8.96 2.29
CA LEU A 70 -3.27 -8.21 3.50
C LEU A 70 -4.75 -7.84 3.63
N TYR A 71 -5.43 -7.65 2.51
CA TYR A 71 -6.83 -7.23 2.47
C TYR A 71 -7.84 -8.37 2.44
N ARG A 72 -7.40 -9.65 2.48
CA ARG A 72 -8.29 -10.82 2.35
C ARG A 72 -9.45 -10.85 3.33
N LYS A 73 -9.24 -10.36 4.56
CA LYS A 73 -10.27 -10.30 5.62
C LYS A 73 -11.25 -9.13 5.44
N MET A 74 -10.87 -8.13 4.66
CA MET A 74 -11.66 -6.93 4.41
C MET A 74 -12.51 -7.01 3.15
N LEU A 75 -11.98 -7.62 2.09
CA LEU A 75 -12.63 -7.72 0.79
C LEU A 75 -14.06 -8.28 0.85
N PRO A 76 -14.35 -9.39 1.59
CA PRO A 76 -15.72 -9.89 1.70
C PRO A 76 -16.66 -8.91 2.40
N VAL A 77 -16.20 -8.23 3.46
CA VAL A 77 -17.01 -7.27 4.22
C VAL A 77 -17.38 -6.05 3.36
N LEU A 78 -16.43 -5.56 2.57
CA LEU A 78 -16.67 -4.46 1.65
C LEU A 78 -17.62 -4.88 0.50
N ALA A 79 -17.44 -6.08 -0.04
CA ALA A 79 -18.32 -6.64 -1.07
C ALA A 79 -19.75 -6.81 -0.57
N ASP A 80 -19.95 -7.35 0.64
CA ASP A 80 -21.27 -7.50 1.28
C ASP A 80 -21.94 -6.14 1.56
N ALA A 81 -21.12 -5.08 1.73
CA ALA A 81 -21.61 -3.72 1.87
C ALA A 81 -21.98 -3.05 0.52
N GLY A 82 -21.85 -3.76 -0.60
CA GLY A 82 -22.14 -3.27 -1.96
C GLY A 82 -21.04 -2.40 -2.55
N ILE A 83 -19.82 -2.51 -2.03
CA ILE A 83 -18.66 -1.72 -2.46
C ILE A 83 -17.81 -2.52 -3.43
N ARG A 84 -17.39 -1.89 -4.52
CA ARG A 84 -16.38 -2.42 -5.43
C ARG A 84 -14.99 -2.15 -4.85
N ALA A 85 -14.40 -3.16 -4.19
CA ALA A 85 -13.09 -3.10 -3.57
C ALA A 85 -12.02 -3.63 -4.52
N ILE A 86 -11.00 -2.82 -4.83
CA ILE A 86 -9.90 -3.14 -5.73
C ILE A 86 -8.60 -3.09 -4.91
N ALA A 87 -7.88 -4.20 -4.85
CA ALA A 87 -6.60 -4.31 -4.14
C ALA A 87 -5.49 -4.71 -5.12
N PRO A 88 -4.74 -3.75 -5.67
CA PRO A 88 -3.57 -4.04 -6.49
C PRO A 88 -2.39 -4.48 -5.62
N ASP A 89 -1.50 -5.23 -6.25
CA ASP A 89 -0.15 -5.46 -5.76
C ASP A 89 0.76 -4.35 -6.28
N LEU A 90 1.47 -3.65 -5.42
CA LEU A 90 2.46 -2.66 -5.83
C LEU A 90 3.53 -3.33 -6.72
N VAL A 91 4.10 -2.58 -7.67
CA VAL A 91 5.22 -3.06 -8.47
C VAL A 91 6.38 -3.46 -7.57
N GLY A 92 6.91 -4.67 -7.77
CA GLY A 92 7.88 -5.28 -6.86
C GLY A 92 7.29 -6.23 -5.83
N PHE A 93 5.95 -6.34 -5.74
CA PHE A 93 5.23 -7.12 -4.74
C PHE A 93 4.18 -8.04 -5.38
N GLY A 94 3.61 -8.93 -4.57
CA GLY A 94 2.50 -9.80 -4.94
C GLY A 94 2.66 -10.47 -6.30
N ARG A 95 1.61 -10.42 -7.12
CA ARG A 95 1.56 -10.93 -8.49
C ARG A 95 2.08 -9.94 -9.54
N SER A 96 2.39 -8.69 -9.15
CA SER A 96 2.94 -7.67 -10.03
C SER A 96 4.36 -8.01 -10.48
N ASP A 97 4.74 -7.49 -11.64
CA ASP A 97 6.11 -7.55 -12.11
C ASP A 97 7.07 -6.88 -11.12
N LYS A 98 8.28 -7.39 -11.03
CA LYS A 98 9.28 -6.97 -10.05
C LYS A 98 10.54 -6.50 -10.73
N PRO A 99 10.85 -5.19 -10.74
CA PRO A 99 12.19 -4.71 -11.06
C PRO A 99 13.22 -5.47 -10.22
N ALA A 100 14.24 -6.02 -10.89
CA ALA A 100 15.16 -6.96 -10.25
C ALA A 100 16.26 -6.28 -9.42
N ASP A 101 16.50 -5.01 -9.66
CA ASP A 101 17.55 -4.25 -9.01
C ASP A 101 16.93 -3.21 -8.06
N VAL A 102 17.51 -3.05 -6.88
CA VAL A 102 17.05 -2.08 -5.86
C VAL A 102 17.04 -0.65 -6.41
N ALA A 103 18.02 -0.32 -7.25
CA ALA A 103 18.15 1.00 -7.87
C ALA A 103 17.04 1.34 -8.88
N ASP A 104 16.30 0.34 -9.36
CA ASP A 104 15.16 0.56 -10.27
C ASP A 104 13.88 0.99 -9.53
N HIS A 105 13.91 0.97 -8.20
CA HIS A 105 12.82 1.44 -7.36
C HIS A 105 13.09 2.87 -6.89
N THR A 106 12.18 3.78 -7.18
CA THR A 106 12.17 5.14 -6.64
C THR A 106 10.78 5.48 -6.11
N TYR A 107 10.67 6.41 -5.17
CA TYR A 107 9.38 6.86 -4.68
C TYR A 107 8.51 7.38 -5.84
N ALA A 108 9.08 8.20 -6.72
CA ALA A 108 8.38 8.76 -7.88
C ALA A 108 7.86 7.67 -8.82
N ALA A 109 8.66 6.61 -9.09
CA ALA A 109 8.24 5.49 -9.91
C ALA A 109 7.04 4.75 -9.29
N HIS A 110 7.05 4.50 -7.98
CA HIS A 110 5.92 3.85 -7.30
C HIS A 110 4.64 4.68 -7.36
N VAL A 111 4.73 6.00 -7.24
CA VAL A 111 3.58 6.91 -7.42
C VAL A 111 3.07 6.83 -8.86
N GLU A 112 3.96 6.93 -9.84
CA GLU A 112 3.58 6.91 -11.25
C GLU A 112 2.99 5.55 -11.68
N TRP A 113 3.54 4.42 -11.24
CA TRP A 113 2.98 3.11 -11.54
C TRP A 113 1.54 2.97 -11.02
N MET A 114 1.28 3.44 -9.80
CA MET A 114 -0.08 3.39 -9.24
C MET A 114 -1.01 4.42 -9.88
N ARG A 115 -0.52 5.59 -10.29
CA ARG A 115 -1.27 6.55 -11.10
C ARG A 115 -1.70 5.93 -12.42
N ALA A 116 -0.75 5.36 -13.15
CA ALA A 116 -1.01 4.72 -14.44
C ALA A 116 -1.98 3.53 -14.31
N PHE A 117 -1.82 2.70 -13.26
CA PHE A 117 -2.74 1.62 -12.97
C PHE A 117 -4.18 2.13 -12.71
N ALA A 118 -4.31 3.08 -11.78
CA ALA A 118 -5.63 3.51 -11.34
C ALA A 118 -6.35 4.36 -12.40
N PHE A 119 -5.62 5.25 -13.08
CA PHE A 119 -6.25 6.28 -13.91
C PHE A 119 -6.14 6.02 -15.42
N ASP A 120 -5.05 5.42 -15.89
CA ASP A 120 -4.90 5.15 -17.33
C ASP A 120 -5.42 3.74 -17.69
N ALA A 121 -5.06 2.71 -16.90
CA ALA A 121 -5.44 1.34 -17.21
C ALA A 121 -6.89 1.01 -16.77
N LEU A 122 -7.31 1.45 -15.59
CA LEU A 122 -8.66 1.16 -15.05
C LEU A 122 -9.63 2.35 -15.14
N ASP A 123 -9.18 3.54 -15.51
CA ASP A 123 -9.95 4.83 -15.54
C ASP A 123 -10.85 5.02 -14.31
N LEU A 124 -10.30 4.75 -13.11
CA LEU A 124 -11.05 4.89 -11.87
C LEU A 124 -11.38 6.35 -11.60
N ARG A 125 -12.62 6.59 -11.15
CA ARG A 125 -13.17 7.91 -10.81
C ARG A 125 -13.97 7.81 -9.52
N ASP A 126 -14.14 8.93 -8.83
CA ASP A 126 -14.87 9.01 -7.56
C ASP A 126 -14.39 7.96 -6.54
N VAL A 127 -13.07 7.78 -6.47
CA VAL A 127 -12.42 6.72 -5.69
C VAL A 127 -12.39 7.10 -4.21
N THR A 128 -12.74 6.18 -3.33
CA THR A 128 -12.31 6.23 -1.93
C THR A 128 -10.97 5.49 -1.82
N LEU A 129 -9.91 6.24 -1.54
CA LEU A 129 -8.59 5.67 -1.28
C LEU A 129 -8.53 5.09 0.14
N VAL A 130 -8.03 3.88 0.29
CA VAL A 130 -7.56 3.32 1.55
C VAL A 130 -6.10 2.98 1.39
N GLY A 131 -5.21 3.62 2.15
CA GLY A 131 -3.77 3.38 2.07
C GLY A 131 -3.15 3.14 3.43
N GLN A 132 -2.45 2.02 3.57
CA GLN A 132 -1.69 1.68 4.77
C GLN A 132 -0.21 1.71 4.46
N ASP A 133 0.63 2.24 5.38
CA ASP A 133 2.08 2.31 5.24
C ASP A 133 2.48 2.94 3.87
N TRP A 134 3.30 2.28 3.06
CA TRP A 134 3.65 2.74 1.71
C TRP A 134 2.43 2.95 0.79
N GLY A 135 1.37 2.17 0.96
CA GLY A 135 0.12 2.41 0.23
C GLY A 135 -0.49 3.77 0.55
N GLY A 136 -0.31 4.26 1.79
CA GLY A 136 -0.69 5.61 2.17
C GLY A 136 0.29 6.67 1.67
N LEU A 137 1.61 6.41 1.73
CA LEU A 137 2.62 7.33 1.18
C LEU A 137 2.40 7.60 -0.32
N ILE A 138 2.13 6.55 -1.09
CA ILE A 138 1.81 6.64 -2.53
C ILE A 138 0.43 7.28 -2.71
N GLY A 139 -0.57 6.78 -1.99
CA GLY A 139 -1.95 7.20 -2.15
C GLY A 139 -2.19 8.66 -1.81
N LEU A 140 -1.59 9.19 -0.74
CA LEU A 140 -1.69 10.62 -0.38
C LEU A 140 -1.02 11.52 -1.43
N ARG A 141 0.02 11.05 -2.11
CA ARG A 141 0.58 11.73 -3.27
C ARG A 141 -0.42 11.76 -4.42
N LEU A 142 -1.06 10.63 -4.74
CA LEU A 142 -2.09 10.59 -5.80
C LEU A 142 -3.27 11.52 -5.49
N VAL A 143 -3.74 11.56 -4.24
CA VAL A 143 -4.81 12.48 -3.82
C VAL A 143 -4.40 13.93 -3.97
N ALA A 144 -3.18 14.28 -3.60
CA ALA A 144 -2.67 15.65 -3.69
C ALA A 144 -2.47 16.12 -5.16
N GLU A 145 -2.06 15.21 -6.04
CA GLU A 145 -1.71 15.48 -7.43
C GLU A 145 -2.92 15.35 -8.38
N HIS A 146 -3.93 14.53 -8.01
CA HIS A 146 -5.13 14.25 -8.83
C HIS A 146 -6.42 14.30 -7.99
N PRO A 147 -6.69 15.40 -7.27
CA PRO A 147 -7.80 15.47 -6.31
C PRO A 147 -9.17 15.21 -6.95
N GLU A 148 -9.33 15.49 -8.24
CA GLU A 148 -10.57 15.28 -9.01
C GLU A 148 -10.94 13.81 -9.22
N ARG A 149 -10.03 12.89 -8.91
CA ARG A 149 -10.26 11.44 -9.02
C ARG A 149 -10.85 10.84 -7.75
N PHE A 150 -10.86 11.58 -6.65
CA PHE A 150 -11.16 11.03 -5.33
C PHE A 150 -12.43 11.61 -4.70
N ALA A 151 -13.29 10.73 -4.20
CA ALA A 151 -14.46 11.07 -3.40
C ALA A 151 -14.15 11.07 -1.89
N GLY A 152 -13.17 10.28 -1.45
CA GLY A 152 -12.79 10.17 -0.05
C GLY A 152 -11.42 9.55 0.15
N VAL A 153 -10.87 9.69 1.36
CA VAL A 153 -9.53 9.19 1.72
C VAL A 153 -9.55 8.55 3.10
N VAL A 154 -8.99 7.35 3.22
CA VAL A 154 -8.81 6.64 4.49
C VAL A 154 -7.33 6.31 4.68
N PRO A 155 -6.53 7.22 5.25
CA PRO A 155 -5.18 6.89 5.67
C PRO A 155 -5.24 6.00 6.92
N ALA A 156 -4.58 4.85 6.85
CA ALA A 156 -4.57 3.83 7.88
C ALA A 156 -3.12 3.49 8.26
N ASN A 157 -2.69 3.72 9.49
CA ASN A 157 -1.30 3.52 9.93
C ASN A 157 -0.28 3.97 8.88
N THR A 158 -0.29 5.23 8.54
CA THR A 158 0.53 5.81 7.48
C THR A 158 0.82 7.28 7.73
N GLY A 159 1.54 7.90 6.82
CA GLY A 159 1.82 9.33 6.83
C GLY A 159 2.34 9.80 5.48
N LEU A 160 2.84 11.02 5.46
CA LEU A 160 3.54 11.58 4.31
C LEU A 160 4.77 12.35 4.82
N PRO A 161 5.86 11.63 5.19
CA PRO A 161 7.06 12.25 5.72
C PRO A 161 7.72 13.16 4.67
N THR A 162 8.30 14.26 5.15
CA THR A 162 8.94 15.27 4.30
C THR A 162 10.43 15.41 4.58
N GLY A 163 10.98 14.56 5.44
CA GLY A 163 12.38 14.67 5.87
C GLY A 163 12.66 15.85 6.83
N ASP A 164 11.62 16.61 7.19
CA ASP A 164 11.74 17.72 8.16
C ASP A 164 11.52 17.24 9.60
N GLU A 165 10.83 16.11 9.76
CA GLU A 165 10.57 15.45 11.03
C GLU A 165 11.51 14.25 11.18
N GLY A 166 11.98 14.01 12.40
CA GLY A 166 12.76 12.80 12.68
C GLY A 166 11.88 11.53 12.62
N MET A 167 12.45 10.41 12.22
CA MET A 167 11.80 9.11 12.29
C MET A 167 11.96 8.51 13.69
N PRO A 168 10.95 7.75 14.20
CA PRO A 168 11.07 7.11 15.50
C PRO A 168 12.12 6.00 15.51
N ASP A 169 12.73 5.72 16.67
CA ASP A 169 13.79 4.70 16.81
C ASP A 169 13.36 3.31 16.33
N VAL A 170 12.09 2.97 16.50
CA VAL A 170 11.53 1.71 16.01
C VAL A 170 11.58 1.60 14.49
N TRP A 171 11.35 2.72 13.78
CA TRP A 171 11.48 2.76 12.32
C TRP A 171 12.94 2.57 11.89
N TRP A 172 13.90 3.22 12.55
CA TRP A 172 15.32 3.01 12.28
C TRP A 172 15.75 1.57 12.57
N SER A 173 15.20 0.97 13.62
CA SER A 173 15.45 -0.44 13.92
C SER A 173 14.94 -1.37 12.82
N PHE A 174 13.79 -1.07 12.25
CA PHE A 174 13.23 -1.79 11.09
C PHE A 174 14.09 -1.57 9.84
N HIS A 175 14.39 -0.33 9.48
CA HIS A 175 15.26 0.03 8.34
C HIS A 175 16.58 -0.73 8.39
N ASP A 176 17.28 -0.66 9.50
CA ASP A 176 18.55 -1.34 9.73
C ASP A 176 18.42 -2.87 9.63
N ALA A 177 17.31 -3.42 10.13
CA ALA A 177 17.07 -4.87 10.05
C ALA A 177 16.89 -5.32 8.59
N VAL A 178 16.18 -4.54 7.76
CA VAL A 178 16.03 -4.82 6.33
C VAL A 178 17.36 -4.70 5.60
N GLU A 179 18.11 -3.61 5.84
CA GLU A 179 19.41 -3.37 5.20
C GLU A 179 20.44 -4.47 5.52
N LYS A 180 20.49 -4.90 6.77
CA LYS A 180 21.49 -5.89 7.24
C LYS A 180 21.08 -7.34 6.96
N ALA A 181 19.81 -7.62 6.62
CA ALA A 181 19.33 -8.98 6.42
C ALA A 181 19.96 -9.62 5.19
N GLN A 182 20.68 -10.72 5.37
CA GLN A 182 21.17 -11.56 4.25
C GLN A 182 19.99 -12.29 3.56
N VAL A 183 19.03 -12.74 4.37
CA VAL A 183 17.77 -13.33 3.93
C VAL A 183 16.65 -12.52 4.55
N LEU A 184 15.78 -11.97 3.70
CA LEU A 184 14.64 -11.16 4.13
C LEU A 184 13.40 -12.07 4.23
N ASP A 185 13.05 -12.47 5.45
CA ASP A 185 11.88 -13.29 5.75
C ASP A 185 10.65 -12.39 5.85
N ILE A 186 9.87 -12.31 4.77
CA ILE A 186 8.74 -11.38 4.64
C ILE A 186 7.63 -11.74 5.62
N GLY A 187 7.27 -13.02 5.72
CA GLY A 187 6.23 -13.47 6.66
C GLY A 187 6.59 -13.17 8.11
N ARG A 188 7.87 -13.23 8.48
CA ARG A 188 8.36 -12.85 9.80
C ARG A 188 8.29 -11.33 10.03
N PHE A 189 8.64 -10.53 9.04
CA PHE A 189 8.54 -9.07 9.16
C PHE A 189 7.08 -8.64 9.34
N VAL A 190 6.16 -9.18 8.54
CA VAL A 190 4.73 -8.90 8.73
C VAL A 190 4.26 -9.35 10.12
N GLN A 191 4.64 -10.56 10.58
CA GLN A 191 4.30 -11.02 11.93
C GLN A 191 4.78 -10.07 13.01
N SER A 192 5.95 -9.46 12.85
CA SER A 192 6.51 -8.55 13.87
C SER A 192 5.71 -7.25 14.02
N GLY A 193 4.96 -6.87 13.01
CA GLY A 193 4.06 -5.70 13.01
C GLY A 193 2.60 -6.03 13.37
N CYS A 194 2.28 -7.31 13.69
CA CYS A 194 0.94 -7.72 14.11
C CYS A 194 0.89 -8.00 15.62
N VAL A 195 -0.25 -7.72 16.24
CA VAL A 195 -0.59 -8.18 17.59
C VAL A 195 -1.04 -9.65 17.53
N THR A 196 -1.83 -10.00 16.52
CA THR A 196 -2.31 -11.37 16.28
C THR A 196 -1.15 -12.26 15.86
N LYS A 197 -1.13 -13.48 16.42
CA LYS A 197 -0.18 -14.50 15.96
C LYS A 197 -0.70 -15.13 14.67
N LEU A 198 -0.01 -14.87 13.57
CA LEU A 198 -0.28 -15.50 12.28
C LEU A 198 0.09 -16.99 12.30
N THR A 199 -0.67 -17.82 11.60
CA THR A 199 -0.32 -19.22 11.39
C THR A 199 0.92 -19.35 10.49
N GLU A 200 1.49 -20.56 10.41
CA GLU A 200 2.62 -20.81 9.51
C GLU A 200 2.23 -20.64 8.04
N GLU A 201 1.01 -21.06 7.69
CA GLU A 201 0.46 -20.94 6.35
C GLU A 201 0.21 -19.46 5.98
N GLU A 202 -0.30 -18.64 6.90
CA GLU A 202 -0.48 -17.19 6.68
C GLU A 202 0.86 -16.48 6.49
N ARG A 203 1.88 -16.82 7.29
CA ARG A 203 3.22 -16.29 7.10
C ARG A 203 3.81 -16.71 5.76
N ALA A 204 3.69 -17.99 5.40
CA ALA A 204 4.12 -18.52 4.11
C ALA A 204 3.42 -17.82 2.92
N ALA A 205 2.16 -17.41 3.09
CA ALA A 205 1.44 -16.66 2.07
C ALA A 205 2.05 -15.26 1.83
N TYR A 206 2.62 -14.61 2.86
CA TYR A 206 3.38 -13.38 2.67
C TYR A 206 4.71 -13.60 1.96
N ASP A 207 5.33 -14.78 2.10
CA ASP A 207 6.56 -15.15 1.38
C ASP A 207 6.30 -15.66 -0.05
N ALA A 208 5.04 -16.00 -0.38
CA ALA A 208 4.68 -16.59 -1.67
C ALA A 208 5.18 -15.78 -2.88
N PRO A 209 5.08 -14.42 -2.92
CA PRO A 209 5.56 -13.62 -4.04
C PRO A 209 7.07 -13.67 -4.28
N PHE A 210 7.85 -14.17 -3.34
CA PHE A 210 9.29 -14.04 -3.29
C PHE A 210 10.00 -15.39 -3.24
N PRO A 211 10.12 -16.12 -4.38
CA PRO A 211 10.75 -17.46 -4.41
C PRO A 211 12.18 -17.50 -3.87
N ASN A 212 12.91 -16.40 -4.00
CA ASN A 212 14.27 -16.22 -3.49
C ASN A 212 14.61 -14.72 -3.40
N GLU A 213 15.83 -14.38 -2.94
CA GLU A 213 16.26 -13.00 -2.70
C GLU A 213 16.26 -12.10 -3.96
N MET A 214 16.39 -12.67 -5.16
CA MET A 214 16.34 -11.90 -6.42
C MET A 214 14.98 -11.20 -6.63
N TYR A 215 13.90 -11.74 -6.05
CA TYR A 215 12.55 -11.18 -6.15
C TYR A 215 12.27 -10.11 -5.10
N LYS A 216 13.20 -9.84 -4.17
CA LYS A 216 12.99 -8.95 -3.01
C LYS A 216 13.62 -7.56 -3.18
N ALA A 217 13.90 -7.13 -4.42
CA ALA A 217 14.44 -5.79 -4.67
C ALA A 217 13.48 -4.69 -4.16
N GLY A 218 12.16 -4.82 -4.40
CA GLY A 218 11.14 -3.92 -3.88
C GLY A 218 11.16 -3.80 -2.35
N PRO A 219 10.94 -4.90 -1.59
CA PRO A 219 11.04 -4.88 -0.13
C PRO A 219 12.35 -4.33 0.42
N ARG A 220 13.47 -4.54 -0.28
CA ARG A 220 14.77 -3.98 0.14
C ARG A 220 14.92 -2.49 -0.15
N ALA A 221 14.29 -2.00 -1.22
CA ALA A 221 14.36 -0.60 -1.61
C ALA A 221 13.50 0.32 -0.72
N MET A 222 12.28 -0.11 -0.44
CA MET A 222 11.24 0.73 0.15
C MET A 222 11.65 1.49 1.42
N PRO A 223 12.28 0.88 2.44
CA PRO A 223 12.67 1.63 3.64
C PRO A 223 13.58 2.82 3.33
N SER A 224 14.54 2.65 2.41
CA SER A 224 15.49 3.71 2.05
C SER A 224 14.92 4.79 1.11
N LEU A 225 13.70 4.61 0.61
CA LEU A 225 13.00 5.61 -0.22
C LEU A 225 12.16 6.59 0.61
N VAL A 226 11.95 6.31 1.91
CA VAL A 226 11.22 7.21 2.81
C VAL A 226 12.08 8.44 3.08
N PRO A 227 11.58 9.68 2.83
CA PRO A 227 12.34 10.88 3.16
C PRO A 227 12.59 11.01 4.67
N THR A 228 13.84 10.99 5.06
CA THR A 228 14.32 11.12 6.45
C THR A 228 15.10 12.40 6.68
N THR A 229 15.55 13.03 5.59
CA THR A 229 16.28 14.30 5.60
C THR A 229 15.68 15.29 4.57
N PRO A 230 15.93 16.59 4.75
CA PRO A 230 15.48 17.62 3.80
C PRO A 230 16.05 17.47 2.38
N ASP A 231 17.13 16.73 2.21
CA ASP A 231 17.85 16.57 0.94
C ASP A 231 17.47 15.28 0.20
N ASP A 232 16.58 14.45 0.78
CA ASP A 232 16.15 13.23 0.14
C ASP A 232 15.34 13.49 -1.15
N PRO A 233 15.47 12.64 -2.19
CA PRO A 233 14.87 12.90 -3.51
C PRO A 233 13.36 13.13 -3.51
N ALA A 234 12.62 12.51 -2.59
CA ALA A 234 11.16 12.63 -2.52
C ALA A 234 10.68 13.81 -1.63
N THR A 235 11.58 14.47 -0.89
CA THR A 235 11.23 15.49 0.11
C THR A 235 10.43 16.65 -0.49
N GLU A 236 10.91 17.25 -1.58
CA GLU A 236 10.24 18.41 -2.18
C GLU A 236 8.83 18.05 -2.67
N ALA A 237 8.69 16.92 -3.32
CA ALA A 237 7.40 16.44 -3.82
C ALA A 237 6.43 16.11 -2.68
N ASN A 238 6.91 15.52 -1.58
CA ASN A 238 6.08 15.26 -0.40
C ASN A 238 5.69 16.55 0.34
N ARG A 239 6.58 17.56 0.41
CA ARG A 239 6.21 18.89 0.94
C ARG A 239 5.12 19.56 0.10
N ALA A 240 5.25 19.52 -1.22
CA ALA A 240 4.24 20.04 -2.13
C ALA A 240 2.90 19.33 -1.95
N ALA A 241 2.91 17.98 -1.83
CA ALA A 241 1.71 17.19 -1.60
C ALA A 241 1.06 17.51 -0.25
N ARG A 242 1.82 17.62 0.85
CA ARG A 242 1.28 18.04 2.16
C ARG A 242 0.65 19.43 2.10
N ALA A 243 1.29 20.37 1.39
CA ALA A 243 0.74 21.71 1.21
C ALA A 243 -0.56 21.71 0.37
N ALA A 244 -0.67 20.81 -0.62
CA ALA A 244 -1.90 20.61 -1.39
C ALA A 244 -3.00 20.01 -0.54
N LEU A 245 -2.72 18.91 0.18
CA LEU A 245 -3.67 18.27 1.10
C LEU A 245 -4.20 19.23 2.16
N GLY A 246 -3.37 20.16 2.63
CA GLY A 246 -3.77 21.24 3.55
C GLY A 246 -4.78 22.25 2.98
N LYS A 247 -5.11 22.16 1.69
CA LYS A 247 -6.09 23.03 1.00
C LYS A 247 -7.29 22.24 0.46
N LEU A 248 -7.23 20.90 0.50
CA LEU A 248 -8.29 20.04 -0.02
C LEU A 248 -9.32 19.72 1.07
N SER A 249 -10.59 19.79 0.70
CA SER A 249 -11.72 19.42 1.55
C SER A 249 -12.29 18.04 1.21
N ILE A 250 -11.57 17.21 0.46
CA ILE A 250 -11.97 15.82 0.20
C ILE A 250 -12.14 15.11 1.54
N PRO A 251 -13.31 14.52 1.83
CA PRO A 251 -13.58 13.85 3.09
C PRO A 251 -12.51 12.83 3.46
N MET A 252 -12.02 12.86 4.69
CA MET A 252 -10.96 11.97 5.17
C MET A 252 -11.36 11.29 6.46
N LEU A 253 -11.23 9.96 6.53
CA LEU A 253 -11.39 9.14 7.73
C LEU A 253 -10.02 8.62 8.18
N VAL A 254 -9.43 9.22 9.19
CA VAL A 254 -8.11 8.81 9.72
C VAL A 254 -8.28 7.57 10.59
N ALA A 255 -7.87 6.40 10.12
CA ALA A 255 -8.08 5.11 10.78
C ALA A 255 -6.75 4.51 11.26
N PHE A 256 -6.44 4.65 12.54
CA PHE A 256 -5.20 4.14 13.12
C PHE A 256 -5.45 3.06 14.16
N SER A 257 -4.50 2.16 14.32
CA SER A 257 -4.50 1.19 15.40
C SER A 257 -3.94 1.79 16.70
N ASP A 258 -4.18 1.12 17.83
CA ASP A 258 -3.73 1.53 19.16
C ASP A 258 -2.28 1.10 19.48
N SER A 259 -1.73 0.15 18.71
CA SER A 259 -0.44 -0.49 19.01
C SER A 259 0.57 -0.41 17.87
N ASP A 260 0.47 0.60 16.98
CA ASP A 260 1.48 0.87 15.95
C ASP A 260 2.49 1.93 16.40
N PRO A 261 3.72 1.55 16.80
CA PRO A 261 4.71 2.53 17.23
C PRO A 261 5.41 3.25 16.05
N ILE A 262 5.20 2.79 14.82
CA ILE A 262 5.90 3.31 13.62
C ILE A 262 5.24 4.58 13.14
N THR A 263 3.92 4.56 12.96
CA THR A 263 3.19 5.66 12.31
C THR A 263 2.31 6.48 13.25
N ALA A 264 2.18 6.10 14.53
CA ALA A 264 1.29 6.75 15.50
C ALA A 264 1.47 8.29 15.56
N GLY A 265 2.70 8.79 15.40
CA GLY A 265 3.00 10.23 15.40
C GLY A 265 2.37 11.00 14.23
N MET A 266 2.00 10.30 13.14
CA MET A 266 1.39 10.92 11.97
C MET A 266 -0.12 11.10 12.11
N ARG A 267 -0.79 10.36 12.98
CA ARG A 267 -2.22 10.48 13.21
C ARG A 267 -2.67 11.92 13.48
N PRO A 268 -2.12 12.63 14.49
CA PRO A 268 -2.54 14.02 14.77
C PRO A 268 -2.18 15.00 13.65
N VAL A 269 -1.23 14.67 12.77
CA VAL A 269 -0.90 15.48 11.59
C VAL A 269 -2.02 15.36 10.55
N LEU A 270 -2.48 14.14 10.29
CA LEU A 270 -3.55 13.86 9.32
C LEU A 270 -4.92 14.33 9.81
N GLU A 271 -5.22 14.19 11.11
CA GLU A 271 -6.47 14.67 11.72
C GLU A 271 -6.64 16.19 11.64
N ARG A 272 -5.56 16.95 11.48
CA ARG A 272 -5.61 18.42 11.29
C ARG A 272 -5.83 18.87 9.85
N LEU A 273 -5.87 17.94 8.88
CA LEU A 273 -6.17 18.30 7.49
C LEU A 273 -7.66 18.69 7.34
N PRO A 274 -7.98 19.67 6.47
CA PRO A 274 -9.36 20.14 6.32
C PRO A 274 -10.36 19.03 5.99
N GLY A 275 -9.97 18.03 5.20
CA GLY A 275 -10.84 16.88 4.89
C GLY A 275 -11.18 15.98 6.09
N ALA A 276 -10.41 16.05 7.18
CA ALA A 276 -10.63 15.29 8.40
C ALA A 276 -11.48 16.03 9.44
N GLU A 277 -11.65 17.34 9.30
CA GLU A 277 -12.37 18.16 10.28
C GLU A 277 -13.85 17.75 10.45
N GLY A 278 -14.36 17.86 11.69
CA GLY A 278 -15.77 17.63 12.02
C GLY A 278 -16.21 16.17 11.97
N ARG A 279 -15.26 15.23 11.96
CA ARG A 279 -15.52 13.79 11.89
C ARG A 279 -14.85 13.07 13.06
N GLU A 280 -15.49 12.02 13.58
CA GLU A 280 -14.86 11.10 14.51
C GLU A 280 -13.97 10.12 13.72
N HIS A 281 -12.79 9.88 14.26
CA HIS A 281 -11.77 9.02 13.65
C HIS A 281 -11.62 7.74 14.47
N PRO A 282 -11.81 6.56 13.87
CA PRO A 282 -11.75 5.30 14.59
C PRO A 282 -10.35 5.00 15.11
N VAL A 283 -10.30 4.30 16.24
CA VAL A 283 -9.13 3.56 16.70
C VAL A 283 -9.43 2.08 16.55
N ILE A 284 -8.58 1.38 15.82
CA ILE A 284 -8.66 -0.07 15.69
C ILE A 284 -7.89 -0.68 16.87
N ASN A 285 -8.63 -1.07 17.91
CA ASN A 285 -8.05 -1.58 19.15
C ASN A 285 -7.46 -2.97 18.98
N ASP A 286 -6.48 -3.33 19.82
CA ASP A 286 -5.77 -4.61 19.78
C ASP A 286 -5.15 -4.88 18.40
N ALA A 287 -4.59 -3.85 17.77
CA ALA A 287 -4.03 -3.95 16.43
C ALA A 287 -2.67 -3.23 16.35
N GLY A 288 -1.72 -3.85 15.66
CA GLY A 288 -0.40 -3.32 15.38
C GLY A 288 -0.31 -2.56 14.07
N HIS A 289 0.88 -2.52 13.49
CA HIS A 289 1.15 -1.83 12.23
C HIS A 289 0.30 -2.38 11.06
N PHE A 290 0.19 -3.70 10.94
CA PHE A 290 -0.68 -4.35 9.95
C PHE A 290 -2.10 -4.54 10.51
N LEU A 291 -2.79 -3.42 10.74
CA LEU A 291 -4.12 -3.40 11.36
C LEU A 291 -5.16 -4.19 10.57
N GLN A 292 -4.94 -4.49 9.29
CA GLN A 292 -5.79 -5.34 8.47
C GLN A 292 -5.73 -6.80 8.90
N GLU A 293 -4.58 -7.26 9.42
CA GLU A 293 -4.46 -8.60 9.99
C GLU A 293 -5.19 -8.71 11.33
N ASP A 294 -5.02 -7.72 12.17
CA ASP A 294 -5.51 -7.75 13.55
C ASP A 294 -6.98 -7.35 13.67
N GLY A 295 -7.40 -6.35 12.89
CA GLY A 295 -8.73 -5.75 12.95
C GLY A 295 -9.40 -5.52 11.61
N GLY A 296 -8.99 -6.23 10.54
CA GLY A 296 -9.46 -6.01 9.18
C GLY A 296 -10.97 -5.91 9.00
N PRO A 297 -11.78 -6.85 9.53
CA PRO A 297 -13.24 -6.75 9.42
C PRO A 297 -13.81 -5.51 10.10
N ARG A 298 -13.25 -5.08 11.24
CA ARG A 298 -13.68 -3.84 11.92
C ARG A 298 -13.34 -2.61 11.08
N LEU A 299 -12.12 -2.55 10.57
CA LEU A 299 -11.69 -1.48 9.67
C LEU A 299 -12.56 -1.41 8.41
N ALA A 300 -12.92 -2.55 7.81
CA ALA A 300 -13.78 -2.62 6.63
C ALA A 300 -15.20 -2.09 6.92
N VAL A 301 -15.76 -2.32 8.11
CA VAL A 301 -17.05 -1.77 8.53
C VAL A 301 -16.98 -0.25 8.64
N GLU A 302 -15.91 0.30 9.23
CA GLU A 302 -15.69 1.75 9.33
C GLU A 302 -15.56 2.39 7.94
N ILE A 303 -14.80 1.76 7.04
CA ILE A 303 -14.67 2.21 5.65
C ILE A 303 -16.02 2.16 4.94
N ALA A 304 -16.79 1.08 5.08
CA ALA A 304 -18.10 0.98 4.45
C ALA A 304 -19.09 2.02 4.98
N SER A 305 -19.04 2.36 6.27
CA SER A 305 -19.81 3.44 6.85
C SER A 305 -19.40 4.80 6.30
N PHE A 306 -18.10 5.04 6.18
CA PHE A 306 -17.55 6.25 5.59
C PHE A 306 -17.99 6.43 4.14
N VAL A 307 -17.82 5.41 3.30
CA VAL A 307 -18.22 5.44 1.88
C VAL A 307 -19.71 5.77 1.72
N ARG A 308 -20.58 5.22 2.58
CA ARG A 308 -22.02 5.56 2.56
C ARG A 308 -22.33 6.99 3.00
N SER A 309 -21.41 7.68 3.65
CA SER A 309 -21.57 9.08 4.10
C SER A 309 -21.08 10.12 3.09
N LEU A 310 -20.43 9.66 2.00
CA LEU A 310 -19.95 10.52 0.90
C LEU A 310 -21.09 10.85 -0.06
#